data_5f7983b6abc71ae21df85193f2ded7e9
#
_entry.id   5f7983b6abc71ae21df85193f2ded7e9
#
_cell.length_a   1.000
_cell.length_b   1.000
_cell.length_c   1.000
_cell.angle_alpha   90.00
_cell.angle_beta   90.00
_cell.angle_gamma   90.00
#
_symmetry.space_group_name_H-M   'P 1'
#
loop_
_entity.id
_entity.type
_entity.pdbx_description
1 polymer ?
#
loop_
_entity_poly.entity_id
_entity_poly.type
_entity_poly.pdbx_seq_one_letter_code
_entity_poly.pdbx_strand_id
1 'polypeptide(L)'
;MIVFKTPADNRTDYIKRLIGLPGDILQIIDGDLYLNNQKIQRNKIEIPININCGSEILKVNSFEEILPNGKKYIAVYNKEGSMQNTDKFIVPKEHYFFMGDNRDCSRDSRFLSSVGYVAFSNLVGKASLIFFSNDTKMGDFFKFWKWHKSIRLGRFFNKIQ
;
A
#
# COMPACT_ATOMS: atom_id res chain seq x y z
N MET A 1 4.61 7.27 -1.92
CA MET A 1 5.07 5.95 -1.43
C MET A 1 6.42 6.08 -0.75
N ILE A 2 6.65 5.34 0.33
CA ILE A 2 7.90 5.34 1.09
C ILE A 2 8.43 3.91 1.17
N VAL A 3 9.73 3.77 1.04
CA VAL A 3 10.47 2.53 1.31
C VAL A 3 10.94 2.57 2.75
N PHE A 4 10.72 1.51 3.49
CA PHE A 4 11.18 1.37 4.86
C PHE A 4 11.53 -0.09 5.19
N LYS A 5 12.40 -0.29 6.17
CA LYS A 5 12.66 -1.61 6.74
C LYS A 5 11.58 -1.98 7.73
N THR A 6 10.99 -3.17 7.58
CA THR A 6 9.93 -3.59 8.50
C THR A 6 10.47 -3.68 9.93
N PRO A 7 9.74 -3.15 10.93
CA PRO A 7 10.14 -3.26 12.33
C PRO A 7 10.28 -4.70 12.84
N ALA A 8 9.61 -5.65 12.18
CA ALA A 8 9.62 -7.05 12.57
C ALA A 8 11.01 -7.71 12.50
N ASP A 9 11.85 -7.30 11.53
CA ASP A 9 13.18 -7.88 11.32
C ASP A 9 14.29 -6.86 11.03
N ASN A 10 13.93 -5.59 10.82
CA ASN A 10 14.81 -4.49 10.42
C ASN A 10 15.67 -4.78 9.16
N ARG A 11 15.22 -5.69 8.32
CA ARG A 11 15.92 -6.16 7.13
C ARG A 11 15.09 -6.07 5.86
N THR A 12 13.84 -6.53 5.92
CA THR A 12 12.95 -6.62 4.77
C THR A 12 12.44 -5.24 4.39
N ASP A 13 12.67 -4.85 3.13
CA ASP A 13 12.19 -3.58 2.61
C ASP A 13 10.72 -3.68 2.18
N TYR A 14 9.91 -2.78 2.70
CA TYR A 14 8.52 -2.60 2.33
C TYR A 14 8.32 -1.26 1.61
N ILE A 15 7.41 -1.26 0.64
CA ILE A 15 6.94 -0.04 -0.01
C ILE A 15 5.47 0.13 0.33
N LYS A 16 5.14 1.19 1.05
CA LYS A 16 3.77 1.50 1.44
C LYS A 16 3.51 3.01 1.33
N ARG A 17 2.24 3.36 1.40
CA ARG A 17 1.80 4.75 1.44
C ARG A 17 1.81 5.27 2.86
N LEU A 18 2.46 6.41 3.07
CA LEU A 18 2.39 7.14 4.32
C LEU A 18 0.99 7.75 4.46
N ILE A 19 0.28 7.36 5.51
CA ILE A 19 -1.08 7.83 5.81
C ILE A 19 -1.10 8.67 7.09
N GLY A 20 -0.43 8.21 8.14
CA GLY A 20 -0.42 8.91 9.45
C GLY A 20 0.97 9.39 9.83
N LEU A 21 1.02 10.63 10.32
CA LEU A 21 2.20 11.29 10.89
C LEU A 21 2.20 11.13 12.42
N PRO A 22 3.34 11.41 13.10
CA PRO A 22 3.40 11.40 14.57
C PRO A 22 2.27 12.26 15.17
N GLY A 23 1.50 11.69 16.09
CA GLY A 23 0.37 12.33 16.75
C GLY A 23 -0.98 12.16 16.04
N ASP A 24 -1.01 11.67 14.80
CA ASP A 24 -2.26 11.42 14.10
C ASP A 24 -3.02 10.23 14.70
N ILE A 25 -4.34 10.28 14.57
CA ILE A 25 -5.27 9.23 14.98
C ILE A 25 -5.92 8.66 13.73
N LEU A 26 -5.77 7.36 13.53
CA LEU A 26 -6.41 6.64 12.43
C LEU A 26 -7.42 5.63 12.97
N GLN A 27 -8.51 5.44 12.24
CA GLN A 27 -9.50 4.42 12.54
C GLN A 27 -10.20 3.99 11.25
N ILE A 28 -10.61 2.74 11.18
CA ILE A 28 -11.55 2.28 10.15
C ILE A 28 -12.90 2.10 10.82
N ILE A 29 -13.94 2.70 10.24
CA ILE A 29 -15.32 2.61 10.69
C ILE A 29 -16.18 2.28 9.47
N ASP A 30 -16.89 1.16 9.53
CA ASP A 30 -17.72 0.64 8.43
C ASP A 30 -16.99 0.56 7.08
N GLY A 31 -15.71 0.18 7.16
CA GLY A 31 -14.81 0.05 6.00
C GLY A 31 -14.27 1.38 5.46
N ASP A 32 -14.62 2.51 6.05
CA ASP A 32 -14.10 3.83 5.69
C ASP A 32 -12.92 4.23 6.58
N LEU A 33 -11.88 4.78 5.96
CA LEU A 33 -10.72 5.29 6.68
C LEU A 33 -10.99 6.70 7.24
N TYR A 34 -10.72 6.87 8.51
CA TYR A 34 -10.73 8.15 9.20
C TYR A 34 -9.32 8.54 9.61
N LEU A 35 -8.97 9.80 9.41
CA LEU A 35 -7.74 10.44 9.87
C LEU A 35 -8.11 11.66 10.70
N ASN A 36 -7.70 11.68 11.97
CA ASN A 36 -8.04 12.75 12.93
C ASN A 36 -9.55 13.03 13.01
N ASN A 37 -10.34 11.96 13.08
CA ASN A 37 -11.82 11.96 13.08
C ASN A 37 -12.45 12.50 11.77
N GLN A 38 -11.68 12.78 10.74
CA GLN A 38 -12.20 13.16 9.43
C GLN A 38 -12.18 11.96 8.48
N LYS A 39 -13.32 11.65 7.89
CA LYS A 39 -13.43 10.60 6.88
C LYS A 39 -12.59 10.97 5.65
N ILE A 40 -11.73 10.07 5.22
CA ILE A 40 -11.03 10.20 3.95
C ILE A 40 -12.05 10.05 2.82
N GLN A 41 -12.14 11.08 1.98
CA GLN A 41 -13.01 11.03 0.81
C GLN A 41 -12.51 9.98 -0.16
N ARG A 42 -13.43 9.14 -0.64
CA ARG A 42 -13.12 8.16 -1.69
C ARG A 42 -14.20 8.19 -2.77
N ASN A 43 -13.78 8.36 -4.00
CA ASN A 43 -14.63 8.33 -5.18
C ASN A 43 -14.44 7.00 -5.91
N LYS A 44 -15.53 6.26 -6.13
CA LYS A 44 -15.44 5.00 -6.85
C LYS A 44 -15.01 5.25 -8.29
N ILE A 45 -14.06 4.44 -8.77
CA ILE A 45 -13.61 4.45 -10.15
C ILE A 45 -14.07 3.14 -10.78
N GLU A 46 -14.75 3.23 -11.91
CA GLU A 46 -15.20 2.05 -12.66
C GLU A 46 -14.07 1.50 -13.55
N ILE A 47 -12.97 1.12 -12.95
CA ILE A 47 -11.92 0.38 -13.63
C ILE A 47 -11.96 -1.05 -13.08
N PRO A 48 -12.34 -2.06 -13.87
CA PRO A 48 -12.27 -3.45 -13.44
C PRO A 48 -10.79 -3.82 -13.28
N ILE A 49 -10.32 -3.93 -12.07
CA ILE A 49 -8.96 -4.35 -11.76
C ILE A 49 -9.04 -5.73 -11.12
N ASN A 50 -8.34 -6.69 -11.73
CA ASN A 50 -8.02 -7.94 -11.08
C ASN A 50 -6.64 -7.81 -10.45
N ILE A 51 -6.53 -8.11 -9.17
CA ILE A 51 -5.27 -8.08 -8.45
C ILE A 51 -4.87 -9.47 -7.96
N ASN A 52 -3.58 -9.70 -7.94
CA ASN A 52 -3.05 -10.91 -7.34
C ASN A 52 -2.87 -10.68 -5.83
N CYS A 53 -3.49 -11.54 -5.03
CA CYS A 53 -3.29 -11.61 -3.59
C CYS A 53 -2.71 -12.99 -3.24
N GLY A 54 -1.39 -13.09 -3.17
CA GLY A 54 -0.72 -14.37 -3.07
C GLY A 54 -0.96 -15.23 -4.32
N SER A 55 -1.59 -16.40 -4.15
CA SER A 55 -1.96 -17.31 -5.24
C SER A 55 -3.31 -17.00 -5.88
N GLU A 56 -4.12 -16.16 -5.26
CA GLU A 56 -5.49 -15.86 -5.69
C GLU A 56 -5.58 -14.61 -6.55
N ILE A 57 -6.54 -14.59 -7.47
CA ILE A 57 -6.91 -13.41 -8.25
C ILE A 57 -8.22 -12.87 -7.68
N LEU A 58 -8.15 -11.69 -7.08
CA LEU A 58 -9.31 -11.03 -6.50
C LEU A 58 -9.90 -9.99 -7.44
N LYS A 59 -11.22 -9.98 -7.54
CA LYS A 59 -11.98 -8.87 -8.14
C LYS A 59 -12.11 -7.77 -7.10
N VAL A 60 -11.62 -6.57 -7.41
CA VAL A 60 -11.62 -5.46 -6.47
C VAL A 60 -12.41 -4.27 -7.01
N ASN A 61 -12.88 -3.45 -6.08
CA ASN A 61 -13.37 -2.12 -6.36
C ASN A 61 -12.21 -1.12 -6.22
N SER A 62 -12.09 -0.21 -7.18
CA SER A 62 -11.08 0.84 -7.18
C SER A 62 -11.70 2.15 -6.73
N PHE A 63 -10.96 2.89 -5.91
CA PHE A 63 -11.37 4.20 -5.43
C PHE A 63 -10.22 5.19 -5.54
N GLU A 64 -10.52 6.41 -5.97
CA GLU A 64 -9.64 7.55 -5.77
C GLU A 64 -9.83 8.07 -4.35
N GLU A 65 -8.84 7.95 -3.50
CA GLU A 65 -8.83 8.51 -2.15
C GLU A 65 -8.10 9.85 -2.14
N ILE A 66 -8.61 10.77 -1.33
CA ILE A 66 -8.11 12.15 -1.22
C ILE A 66 -7.69 12.39 0.22
N LEU A 67 -6.39 12.52 0.46
CA LEU A 67 -5.85 12.87 1.77
C LEU A 67 -6.17 14.35 2.12
N PRO A 68 -6.18 14.73 3.42
CA PRO A 68 -6.43 16.10 3.83
C PRO A 68 -5.51 17.15 3.20
N ASN A 69 -4.31 16.76 2.78
CA ASN A 69 -3.36 17.62 2.07
C ASN A 69 -3.63 17.73 0.55
N GLY A 70 -4.78 17.23 0.09
CA GLY A 70 -5.20 17.25 -1.30
C GLY A 70 -4.54 16.20 -2.21
N LYS A 71 -3.64 15.38 -1.71
CA LYS A 71 -3.02 14.30 -2.51
C LYS A 71 -4.04 13.22 -2.80
N LYS A 72 -4.11 12.85 -4.08
CA LYS A 72 -4.98 11.81 -4.60
C LYS A 72 -4.17 10.57 -4.93
N TYR A 73 -4.77 9.41 -4.73
CA TYR A 73 -4.19 8.12 -5.12
C TYR A 73 -5.28 7.06 -5.28
N ILE A 74 -4.95 5.99 -5.97
CA ILE A 74 -5.87 4.88 -6.16
C ILE A 74 -5.65 3.85 -5.06
N ALA A 75 -6.72 3.51 -4.34
CA ALA A 75 -6.78 2.39 -3.41
C ALA A 75 -7.78 1.35 -3.91
N VAL A 76 -7.47 0.08 -3.69
CA VAL A 76 -8.35 -1.01 -4.10
C VAL A 76 -8.78 -1.84 -2.89
N TYR A 77 -10.05 -2.25 -2.94
CA TYR A 77 -10.73 -2.98 -1.88
C TYR A 77 -11.38 -4.23 -2.46
N ASN A 78 -11.33 -5.33 -1.73
CA ASN A 78 -12.06 -6.53 -2.11
C ASN A 78 -13.58 -6.26 -2.07
N LYS A 79 -14.33 -6.90 -2.96
CA LYS A 79 -15.79 -6.76 -2.99
C LYS A 79 -16.47 -7.39 -1.78
N GLU A 80 -15.88 -8.43 -1.20
CA GLU A 80 -16.51 -9.30 -0.20
C GLU A 80 -16.07 -9.03 1.24
N GLY A 81 -15.33 -7.97 1.51
CA GLY A 81 -15.00 -7.62 2.88
C GLY A 81 -13.58 -7.14 3.08
N SER A 82 -13.51 -5.88 3.26
CA SER A 82 -12.40 -5.21 3.91
C SER A 82 -12.56 -5.28 5.41
N MET A 83 -11.49 -4.98 6.13
CA MET A 83 -11.52 -4.67 7.56
C MET A 83 -12.59 -3.60 7.81
N GLN A 84 -13.68 -3.97 8.49
CA GLN A 84 -14.84 -3.10 8.64
C GLN A 84 -14.65 -2.09 9.77
N ASN A 85 -14.16 -2.56 10.92
CA ASN A 85 -13.99 -1.73 12.10
C ASN A 85 -12.67 -2.05 12.79
N THR A 86 -12.01 -1.02 13.32
CA THR A 86 -10.79 -1.15 14.11
C THR A 86 -10.85 -0.31 15.37
N ASP A 87 -9.99 -0.63 16.33
CA ASP A 87 -9.62 0.32 17.36
C ASP A 87 -8.91 1.53 16.75
N LYS A 88 -8.76 2.57 17.55
CA LYS A 88 -8.00 3.75 17.15
C LYS A 88 -6.50 3.45 17.17
N PHE A 89 -5.85 3.77 16.08
CA PHE A 89 -4.39 3.78 15.98
C PHE A 89 -3.90 5.19 16.28
N ILE A 90 -3.21 5.37 17.39
CA ILE A 90 -2.60 6.66 17.76
C ILE A 90 -1.11 6.56 17.42
N VAL A 91 -0.66 7.35 16.45
CA VAL A 91 0.71 7.28 15.95
C VAL A 91 1.68 7.88 17.00
N PRO A 92 2.62 7.10 17.55
CA PRO A 92 3.55 7.61 18.56
C PRO A 92 4.50 8.67 17.97
N LYS A 93 5.16 9.42 18.85
CA LYS A 93 6.25 10.35 18.46
C LYS A 93 7.31 9.57 17.67
N GLU A 94 7.89 10.22 16.65
CA GLU A 94 8.92 9.65 15.78
C GLU A 94 8.54 8.37 15.02
N HIS A 95 7.25 8.04 15.00
CA HIS A 95 6.72 6.91 14.24
C HIS A 95 5.74 7.38 13.17
N TYR A 96 5.51 6.50 12.21
CA TYR A 96 4.66 6.73 11.06
C TYR A 96 3.73 5.56 10.83
N PHE A 97 2.56 5.83 10.25
CA PHE A 97 1.57 4.82 9.92
C PHE A 97 1.45 4.65 8.41
N PHE A 98 1.68 3.45 7.94
CA PHE A 98 1.70 3.11 6.53
C PHE A 98 0.57 2.16 6.16
N MET A 99 -0.03 2.36 4.98
CA MET A 99 -1.00 1.43 4.41
C MET A 99 -0.63 1.08 2.98
N GLY A 100 -0.94 -0.15 2.57
CA GLY A 100 -0.85 -0.55 1.18
C GLY A 100 -2.03 -0.04 0.38
N ASP A 101 -1.80 0.31 -0.89
CA ASP A 101 -2.88 0.73 -1.79
C ASP A 101 -3.85 -0.41 -2.09
N ASN A 102 -3.38 -1.66 -2.07
CA ASN A 102 -4.24 -2.84 -2.02
C ASN A 102 -4.62 -3.11 -0.56
N ARG A 103 -5.75 -2.57 -0.14
CA ARG A 103 -6.19 -2.51 1.25
C ARG A 103 -6.33 -3.89 1.89
N ASP A 104 -6.90 -4.85 1.21
CA ASP A 104 -7.23 -6.16 1.78
C ASP A 104 -6.11 -7.19 1.62
N CYS A 105 -5.16 -6.94 0.73
CA CYS A 105 -4.03 -7.82 0.49
C CYS A 105 -2.70 -7.27 1.05
N SER A 106 -2.74 -6.16 1.76
CA SER A 106 -1.55 -5.54 2.30
C SER A 106 -1.30 -5.91 3.75
N ARG A 107 -0.12 -6.43 4.03
CA ARG A 107 0.42 -6.46 5.38
C ARG A 107 1.08 -5.11 5.64
N ASP A 108 0.50 -4.30 6.53
CA ASP A 108 0.90 -2.93 6.81
C ASP A 108 0.67 -2.52 8.27
N SER A 109 0.70 -1.23 8.58
CA SER A 109 0.64 -0.74 9.96
C SER A 109 -0.65 -1.07 10.71
N ARG A 110 -1.71 -1.47 10.03
CA ARG A 110 -2.94 -1.97 10.66
C ARG A 110 -2.71 -3.26 11.45
N PHE A 111 -1.67 -3.99 11.12
CA PHE A 111 -1.29 -5.23 11.79
C PHE A 111 -0.13 -4.95 12.77
N LEU A 112 -0.51 -4.53 14.00
CA LEU A 112 0.45 -4.11 15.02
C LEU A 112 1.49 -5.19 15.40
N SER A 113 1.11 -6.46 15.30
CA SER A 113 2.01 -7.60 15.59
C SER A 113 3.01 -7.90 14.47
N SER A 114 2.87 -7.31 13.29
CA SER A 114 3.75 -7.60 12.15
C SER A 114 4.51 -6.38 11.63
N VAL A 115 3.81 -5.31 11.27
CA VAL A 115 4.42 -4.06 10.80
C VAL A 115 4.27 -2.97 11.85
N GLY A 116 3.04 -2.72 12.30
CA GLY A 116 2.75 -1.72 13.31
C GLY A 116 3.24 -0.32 12.94
N TYR A 117 3.61 0.44 13.95
CA TYR A 117 4.17 1.77 13.77
C TYR A 117 5.63 1.68 13.33
N VAL A 118 6.00 2.43 12.29
CA VAL A 118 7.35 2.41 11.72
C VAL A 118 8.14 3.60 12.24
N ALA A 119 9.24 3.35 12.94
CA ALA A 119 10.10 4.41 13.47
C ALA A 119 10.79 5.19 12.34
N PHE A 120 11.10 6.46 12.60
CA PHE A 120 11.86 7.29 11.65
C PHE A 120 13.17 6.62 11.20
N SER A 121 13.88 5.95 12.10
CA SER A 121 15.13 5.24 11.81
C SER A 121 14.98 4.08 10.82
N ASN A 122 13.77 3.55 10.64
CA ASN A 122 13.49 2.50 9.68
C ASN A 122 13.24 3.02 8.26
N LEU A 123 13.07 4.35 8.09
CA LEU A 123 12.80 4.93 6.78
C LEU A 123 14.06 4.87 5.91
N VAL A 124 13.90 4.35 4.68
CA VAL A 124 14.97 4.30 3.67
C VAL A 124 14.87 5.50 2.73
N GLY A 125 13.66 5.79 2.21
CA GLY A 125 13.49 6.90 1.31
C GLY A 125 12.16 6.90 0.57
N LYS A 126 11.97 7.92 -0.29
CA LYS A 126 10.78 8.05 -1.12
C LYS A 126 10.94 7.23 -2.40
N ALA A 127 9.99 6.36 -2.69
CA ALA A 127 9.89 5.69 -3.98
C ALA A 127 9.40 6.70 -5.02
N SER A 128 10.22 6.97 -6.03
CA SER A 128 9.95 8.03 -7.02
C SER A 128 9.56 7.49 -8.39
N LEU A 129 10.18 6.41 -8.83
CA LEU A 129 9.92 5.84 -10.15
C LEU A 129 10.19 4.32 -10.17
N ILE A 130 9.58 3.64 -11.12
CA ILE A 130 9.81 2.24 -11.42
C ILE A 130 10.91 2.17 -12.48
N PHE A 131 12.10 1.71 -12.12
CA PHE A 131 13.17 1.58 -13.12
C PHE A 131 13.17 0.21 -13.80
N PHE A 132 12.61 -0.83 -13.16
CA PHE A 132 12.49 -2.19 -13.70
C PHE A 132 11.20 -2.85 -13.23
N SER A 133 10.53 -3.58 -14.13
CA SER A 133 9.34 -4.36 -13.81
C SER A 133 9.32 -5.67 -14.57
N ASN A 134 9.22 -6.77 -13.84
CA ASN A 134 9.18 -8.12 -14.38
C ASN A 134 7.91 -8.85 -13.90
N ASP A 135 7.35 -9.71 -14.76
CA ASP A 135 6.28 -10.62 -14.39
C ASP A 135 6.86 -11.99 -14.02
N THR A 136 6.95 -12.27 -12.72
CA THR A 136 7.53 -13.50 -12.21
C THR A 136 6.73 -14.76 -12.58
N LYS A 137 5.45 -14.61 -12.97
CA LYS A 137 4.63 -15.75 -13.45
C LYS A 137 5.03 -16.21 -14.84
N MET A 138 5.64 -15.33 -15.67
CA MET A 138 5.99 -15.63 -17.04
C MET A 138 7.46 -16.06 -17.24
N GLY A 139 8.32 -15.94 -16.25
CA GLY A 139 9.70 -16.35 -16.41
C GLY A 139 10.51 -16.33 -15.12
N ASP A 140 11.25 -17.40 -14.86
CA ASP A 140 12.30 -17.43 -13.86
C ASP A 140 13.46 -16.54 -14.34
N PHE A 141 14.15 -15.92 -13.41
CA PHE A 141 15.29 -15.05 -13.67
C PHE A 141 16.36 -15.73 -14.55
N PHE A 142 16.52 -17.04 -14.44
CA PHE A 142 17.49 -17.85 -15.19
C PHE A 142 17.03 -18.19 -16.62
N LYS A 143 15.78 -17.91 -17.02
CA LYS A 143 15.28 -18.19 -18.38
C LYS A 143 15.32 -16.92 -19.23
N PHE A 144 16.53 -16.43 -19.54
CA PHE A 144 16.75 -15.17 -20.28
C PHE A 144 16.06 -15.14 -21.65
N TRP A 145 15.82 -16.27 -22.33
CA TRP A 145 15.07 -16.33 -23.59
C TRP A 145 13.57 -16.02 -23.44
N LYS A 146 13.03 -16.00 -22.21
CA LYS A 146 11.65 -15.58 -21.93
C LYS A 146 11.52 -14.13 -21.45
N TRP A 147 12.62 -13.42 -21.26
CA TRP A 147 12.62 -12.05 -20.74
C TRP A 147 11.80 -11.09 -21.59
N HIS A 148 11.82 -11.26 -22.94
CA HIS A 148 11.02 -10.42 -23.82
C HIS A 148 9.50 -10.51 -23.57
N LYS A 149 9.01 -11.59 -22.93
CA LYS A 149 7.60 -11.77 -22.54
C LYS A 149 7.33 -11.38 -21.09
N SER A 150 8.35 -11.42 -20.24
CA SER A 150 8.20 -11.15 -18.80
C SER A 150 8.50 -9.70 -18.41
N ILE A 151 9.31 -8.99 -19.21
CA ILE A 151 9.65 -7.59 -18.95
C ILE A 151 8.49 -6.69 -19.34
N ARG A 152 7.99 -5.92 -18.37
CA ARG A 152 6.89 -4.99 -18.55
C ARG A 152 7.42 -3.60 -18.93
N LEU A 153 7.86 -3.43 -20.18
CA LEU A 153 8.46 -2.19 -20.67
C LEU A 153 7.58 -0.96 -20.45
N GLY A 154 6.26 -1.10 -20.61
CA GLY A 154 5.32 0.01 -20.42
C GLY A 154 5.22 0.54 -18.98
N ARG A 155 5.89 -0.11 -18.00
CA ARG A 155 5.98 0.37 -16.62
C ARG A 155 7.30 1.06 -16.28
N PHE A 156 8.28 1.01 -17.18
CA PHE A 156 9.59 1.60 -16.93
C PHE A 156 9.48 3.11 -16.89
N PHE A 157 10.19 3.71 -15.95
CA PHE A 157 10.21 5.14 -15.68
C PHE A 157 8.87 5.77 -15.31
N ASN A 158 7.83 4.94 -15.03
CA ASN A 158 6.58 5.47 -14.50
C ASN A 158 6.83 6.02 -13.09
N LYS A 159 6.33 7.25 -12.88
CA LYS A 159 6.37 7.87 -11.56
C LYS A 159 5.46 7.13 -10.59
N ILE A 160 5.96 6.95 -9.37
CA ILE A 160 5.19 6.42 -8.25
C ILE A 160 4.55 7.61 -7.54
N GLN A 161 3.23 7.60 -7.47
CA GLN A 161 2.44 8.66 -6.80
C GLN A 161 2.37 8.45 -5.29
#